data_081e07bb2193ba1cd68934f91d1faac0
#
_entry.id   081e07bb2193ba1cd68934f91d1faac0
#
_cell.length_a   1.000
_cell.length_b   1.000
_cell.length_c   1.000
_cell.angle_alpha   90.00
_cell.angle_beta   90.00
_cell.angle_gamma   90.00
#
_symmetry.space_group_name_H-M   'P 1'
#
loop_
_entity.id
_entity.type
_entity.pdbx_description
1 polymer ?
#
loop_
_entity_poly.entity_id
_entity_poly.type
_entity_poly.pdbx_seq_one_letter_code
_entity_poly.pdbx_strand_id
1 'polypeptide(L)' 'MKWKIDLYVGGKVFPEYVYATNRSDAIETAIARNPKARVIGTNPIVGE' A
#
# COMPACT_ATOMS: atom_id res chain seq x y z
N MET A 1 -0.39 -3.18 12.57
CA MET A 1 -1.24 -3.93 11.65
C MET A 1 -0.61 -3.95 10.27
N LYS A 2 -0.70 -5.06 9.59
CA LYS A 2 -0.12 -5.19 8.25
C LYS A 2 -1.16 -4.86 7.19
N TRP A 3 -0.74 -4.16 6.14
CA TRP A 3 -1.62 -3.75 5.06
C TRP A 3 -1.02 -4.17 3.72
N LYS A 4 -1.89 -4.58 2.82
CA LYS A 4 -1.52 -4.84 1.43
C LYS A 4 -2.03 -3.66 0.61
N ILE A 5 -1.13 -2.88 0.06
CA ILE A 5 -1.47 -1.70 -0.74
C ILE A 5 -1.17 -2.03 -2.19
N ASP A 6 -2.21 -2.04 -3.01
CA ASP A 6 -2.02 -2.31 -4.44
C ASP A 6 -1.70 -1.01 -5.15
N LEU A 7 -0.58 -1.01 -5.85
CA LEU A 7 -0.07 0.18 -6.53
C LEU A 7 -0.04 -0.01 -8.03
N TYR A 8 -0.20 1.08 -8.74
CA TYR A 8 -0.15 1.11 -10.20
C TYR A 8 0.95 2.06 -10.63
N VAL A 9 1.92 1.55 -11.40
CA VAL A 9 3.03 2.34 -11.93
C VAL A 9 3.34 1.87 -13.35
N GLY A 10 3.30 2.78 -14.30
CA GLY A 10 3.76 2.49 -15.65
C GLY A 10 3.07 1.31 -16.30
N GLY A 11 1.78 1.15 -16.07
CA GLY A 11 1.01 0.07 -16.65
C GLY A 11 1.08 -1.25 -15.90
N LYS A 12 1.75 -1.26 -14.74
CA LYS A 12 1.89 -2.48 -13.95
C LYS A 12 1.27 -2.30 -12.58
N VAL A 13 0.66 -3.36 -12.09
CA VAL A 13 0.07 -3.41 -10.75
C VAL A 13 0.93 -4.32 -9.89
N PHE A 14 1.27 -3.87 -8.68
CA PHE A 14 2.03 -4.71 -7.76
C PHE A 14 1.65 -4.36 -6.32
N PRO A 15 1.78 -5.33 -5.39
CA PRO A 15 1.46 -5.06 -3.99
C PRO A 15 2.65 -4.50 -3.26
N GLU A 16 2.35 -3.66 -2.26
CA GLU A 16 3.34 -3.17 -1.31
C GLU A 16 2.81 -3.53 0.07
N TYR A 17 3.60 -4.23 0.88
CA TYR A 17 3.18 -4.63 2.21
C TYR A 17 3.80 -3.68 3.22
N VAL A 18 2.96 -3.06 4.04
CA VAL A 18 3.42 -2.08 5.03
C VAL A 18 2.77 -2.35 6.37
N TYR A 19 3.45 -1.93 7.44
CA TYR A 19 2.89 -1.96 8.79
C TYR A 19 2.48 -0.55 9.16
N ALA A 20 1.25 -0.38 9.60
CA ALA A 20 0.72 0.94 9.95
C ALA A 20 -0.45 0.78 10.91
N THR A 21 -0.78 1.84 11.62
CA THR A 21 -1.88 1.82 12.59
C THR A 21 -3.22 2.01 11.92
N ASN A 22 -3.23 2.61 10.73
CA ASN A 22 -4.49 2.83 10.01
C ASN A 22 -4.22 2.92 8.52
N ARG A 23 -5.29 3.00 7.75
CA ARG A 23 -5.21 3.01 6.28
C ARG A 23 -4.45 4.20 5.74
N SER A 24 -4.69 5.39 6.29
CA SER A 24 -4.03 6.61 5.83
C SER A 24 -2.51 6.49 5.96
N ASP A 25 -2.05 6.01 7.11
CA ASP A 25 -0.62 5.82 7.33
C ASP A 25 -0.04 4.77 6.39
N ALA A 26 -0.80 3.70 6.12
CA ALA A 26 -0.36 2.66 5.21
C ALA A 26 -0.17 3.22 3.80
N ILE A 27 -1.13 4.03 3.34
CA ILE A 27 -1.06 4.65 2.03
C ILE A 27 0.14 5.59 1.95
N GLU A 28 0.33 6.43 2.96
CA GLU A 28 1.48 7.34 2.99
C GLU A 28 2.79 6.59 2.91
N THR A 29 2.91 5.51 3.66
CA THR A 29 4.13 4.71 3.65
C THR A 29 4.39 4.10 2.28
N ALA A 30 3.36 3.55 1.67
CA ALA A 30 3.50 2.93 0.34
C ALA A 30 3.89 3.96 -0.71
N ILE A 31 3.27 5.13 -0.68
CA ILE A 31 3.57 6.20 -1.64
C ILE A 31 4.96 6.77 -1.40
N ALA A 32 5.40 6.87 -0.13
CA ALA A 32 6.74 7.36 0.17
C ALA A 32 7.81 6.45 -0.44
N ARG A 33 7.54 5.15 -0.49
CA ARG A 33 8.47 4.19 -1.11
C ARG A 33 8.36 4.18 -2.63
N ASN A 34 7.21 4.60 -3.16
CA ASN A 34 6.92 4.53 -4.59
C ASN A 34 6.27 5.85 -5.03
N PRO A 35 7.04 6.96 -5.07
CA PRO A 35 6.43 8.29 -5.23
C PRO A 35 5.70 8.51 -6.56
N LYS A 36 5.95 7.69 -7.56
CA LYS A 36 5.27 7.81 -8.84
C LYS A 36 4.07 6.88 -8.97
N ALA A 37 3.78 6.12 -7.92
CA ALA A 37 2.71 5.13 -7.97
C ALA A 37 1.36 5.76 -7.61
N ARG A 38 0.29 5.08 -8.04
CA ARG A 38 -1.06 5.41 -7.63
C ARG A 38 -1.59 4.25 -6.79
N VAL A 39 -2.31 4.57 -5.73
CA VAL A 39 -2.96 3.55 -4.91
C VAL A 39 -4.28 3.17 -5.56
N ILE A 40 -4.43 1.89 -5.88
CA ILE A 40 -5.66 1.39 -6.48
C ILE A 40 -6.41 0.43 -5.56
N GLY A 41 -5.80 0.04 -4.45
CA GLY A 41 -6.49 -0.80 -3.49
C GLY A 41 -5.77 -0.79 -2.16
N THR A 42 -6.53 -0.93 -1.06
CA THR A 42 -5.97 -1.02 0.27
C THR A 42 -6.70 -2.12 1.02
N ASN A 43 -5.95 -3.06 1.56
CA ASN A 43 -6.53 -4.21 2.24
C ASN A 43 -5.78 -4.48 3.54
N PRO A 44 -6.49 -4.48 4.68
CA PRO A 44 -5.85 -4.91 5.92
C PRO A 44 -5.65 -6.43 5.89
N ILE A 45 -4.53 -6.87 6.44
CA ILE A 45 -4.25 -8.30 6.51
C ILE A 45 -4.53 -8.75 7.93
N VAL A 46 -5.53 -9.63 8.06
CA VAL A 46 -6.01 -10.13 9.34
C VAL A 46 -5.32 -11.45 9.64
N GLY A 47 -5.06 -11.71 10.93
CA GLY A 47 -4.49 -12.98 11.34
C GLY A 47 -2.97 -13.03 11.34
N GLU A 48 -2.36 -11.90 11.28
CA GLU A 48 -0.89 -11.80 11.35
C GLU A 48 -0.34 -12.10 12.71
#